data_7feaaeca1438e7913cc33a0f36198469
#
_entry.id   7feaaeca1438e7913cc33a0f36198469
#
_cell.length_a   1.000
_cell.length_b   1.000
_cell.length_c   1.000
_cell.angle_alpha   90.00
_cell.angle_beta   90.00
_cell.angle_gamma   90.00
#
_symmetry.space_group_name_H-M   'P 1'
#
loop_
_entity.id
_entity.type
_entity.pdbx_description
1 polymer ?
#
loop_
_entity_poly.entity_id
_entity_poly.type
_entity_poly.pdbx_seq_one_letter_code
_entity_poly.pdbx_strand_id
1 'polypeptide(L)'
;ETTSNKQLNFLQHIKSLMKIDGEAAVVLPDNVLFEGGAGEEIRKQLLKTTDLHTILRLPTGIFYANGVKANVLFFNNKPASKEAWTKEVWFYDYRTNVHHTLKKKPLTESDLLDFIECYNASNIYKRKETWSEENPDGRWRKYSYDEIIARDKTSLDIFWVKDQSLTDLDNLPDPDVLALEIIDNIEAGLASFREIVSELEEVEMVKN
;
A
#
# COMPACT_ATOMS: atom_id res chain seq x y z
N GLU A 1 -3.07 3.44 -20.50
CA GLU A 1 -3.95 4.54 -20.11
C GLU A 1 -3.13 5.81 -19.91
N THR A 2 -3.68 7.00 -20.22
CA THR A 2 -2.97 8.27 -20.08
C THR A 2 -3.35 8.94 -18.76
N THR A 3 -2.35 9.30 -17.96
CA THR A 3 -2.54 9.99 -16.67
C THR A 3 -1.34 10.88 -16.37
N SER A 4 -1.55 11.96 -15.61
CA SER A 4 -0.48 12.78 -15.04
C SER A 4 0.10 12.19 -13.74
N ASN A 5 -0.58 11.21 -13.14
CA ASN A 5 -0.12 10.55 -11.92
C ASN A 5 1.13 9.70 -12.21
N LYS A 6 2.26 10.11 -11.66
CA LYS A 6 3.55 9.47 -11.88
C LYS A 6 3.58 8.03 -11.37
N GLN A 7 2.96 7.74 -10.23
CA GLN A 7 2.94 6.41 -9.62
C GLN A 7 2.17 5.41 -10.50
N LEU A 8 1.03 5.83 -11.03
CA LEU A 8 0.26 5.03 -11.99
C LEU A 8 1.03 4.80 -13.29
N ASN A 9 1.75 5.81 -13.78
CA ASN A 9 2.61 5.68 -14.96
C ASN A 9 3.76 4.69 -14.71
N PHE A 10 4.40 4.75 -13.54
CA PHE A 10 5.46 3.79 -13.17
C PHE A 10 4.93 2.36 -13.13
N LEU A 11 3.73 2.13 -12.56
CA LEU A 11 3.13 0.80 -12.53
C LEU A 11 2.91 0.24 -13.95
N GLN A 12 2.33 1.07 -14.86
CA GLN A 12 2.16 0.68 -16.26
C GLN A 12 3.49 0.42 -16.95
N HIS A 13 4.50 1.25 -16.69
CA HIS A 13 5.83 1.13 -17.28
C HIS A 13 6.52 -0.17 -16.83
N ILE A 14 6.54 -0.44 -15.53
CA ILE A 14 7.08 -1.69 -14.98
C ILE A 14 6.43 -2.89 -15.66
N LYS A 15 5.08 -2.93 -15.70
CA LYS A 15 4.35 -4.00 -16.37
C LYS A 15 4.75 -4.15 -17.84
N SER A 16 4.97 -3.06 -18.56
CA SER A 16 5.34 -3.09 -19.98
C SER A 16 6.75 -3.63 -20.25
N LEU A 17 7.64 -3.53 -19.27
CA LEU A 17 9.02 -4.04 -19.36
C LEU A 17 9.13 -5.53 -18.98
N MET A 18 8.11 -6.08 -18.32
CA MET A 18 8.16 -7.47 -17.87
C MET A 18 7.99 -8.46 -19.02
N LYS A 19 8.77 -9.51 -18.99
CA LYS A 19 8.54 -10.69 -19.82
C LYS A 19 7.26 -11.41 -19.39
N ILE A 20 6.71 -12.25 -20.28
CA ILE A 20 5.64 -13.17 -19.91
C ILE A 20 6.16 -14.07 -18.78
N ASP A 21 5.30 -14.31 -17.79
CA ASP A 21 5.61 -15.02 -16.53
C ASP A 21 6.73 -14.39 -15.68
N GLY A 22 7.14 -13.17 -16.00
CA GLY A 22 8.00 -12.38 -15.12
C GLY A 22 7.26 -11.96 -13.86
N GLU A 23 7.97 -11.88 -12.74
CA GLU A 23 7.44 -11.51 -11.43
C GLU A 23 7.83 -10.09 -11.07
N ALA A 24 6.95 -9.38 -10.37
CA ALA A 24 7.21 -8.05 -9.84
C ALA A 24 6.72 -7.92 -8.40
N ALA A 25 7.50 -7.18 -7.60
CA ALA A 25 7.10 -6.66 -6.29
C ALA A 25 7.33 -5.14 -6.32
N VAL A 26 6.24 -4.35 -6.26
CA VAL A 26 6.31 -2.91 -6.48
C VAL A 26 5.74 -2.18 -5.28
N VAL A 27 6.55 -1.27 -4.69
CA VAL A 27 6.10 -0.39 -3.61
C VAL A 27 5.38 0.80 -4.21
N LEU A 28 4.14 1.02 -3.78
CA LEU A 28 3.27 2.08 -4.28
C LEU A 28 2.51 2.75 -3.13
N PRO A 29 2.25 4.07 -3.19
CA PRO A 29 1.44 4.75 -2.20
C PRO A 29 -0.06 4.39 -2.33
N ASP A 30 -0.83 4.66 -1.30
CA ASP A 30 -2.24 4.28 -1.19
C ASP A 30 -3.12 4.79 -2.33
N ASN A 31 -2.87 5.99 -2.85
CA ASN A 31 -3.69 6.58 -3.91
C ASN A 31 -3.82 5.68 -5.15
N VAL A 32 -2.78 4.88 -5.46
CA VAL A 32 -2.81 3.91 -6.56
C VAL A 32 -3.90 2.85 -6.35
N LEU A 33 -4.26 2.53 -5.11
CA LEU A 33 -5.25 1.52 -4.79
C LEU A 33 -6.70 1.98 -4.96
N PHE A 34 -6.98 3.29 -4.90
CA PHE A 34 -8.36 3.78 -4.89
C PHE A 34 -8.65 4.97 -5.83
N GLU A 35 -7.65 5.62 -6.41
CA GLU A 35 -7.85 6.76 -7.31
C GLU A 35 -8.79 6.38 -8.46
N GLY A 36 -9.78 7.23 -8.73
CA GLY A 36 -10.76 7.02 -9.79
C GLY A 36 -10.23 7.36 -11.19
N GLY A 37 -11.10 7.33 -12.18
CA GLY A 37 -10.75 7.67 -13.57
C GLY A 37 -9.64 6.76 -14.12
N ALA A 38 -8.55 7.37 -14.60
CA ALA A 38 -7.43 6.60 -15.14
C ALA A 38 -6.87 5.54 -14.15
N GLY A 39 -6.89 5.83 -12.84
CA GLY A 39 -6.46 4.88 -11.81
C GLY A 39 -7.32 3.63 -11.78
N GLU A 40 -8.64 3.78 -11.90
CA GLU A 40 -9.57 2.65 -11.98
C GLU A 40 -9.28 1.77 -13.21
N GLU A 41 -9.14 2.39 -14.38
CA GLU A 41 -8.85 1.65 -15.61
C GLU A 41 -7.50 0.93 -15.57
N ILE A 42 -6.48 1.54 -14.96
CA ILE A 42 -5.17 0.91 -14.78
C ILE A 42 -5.28 -0.29 -13.85
N ARG A 43 -6.05 -0.20 -12.75
CA ARG A 43 -6.28 -1.35 -11.85
C ARG A 43 -7.04 -2.47 -12.55
N LYS A 44 -8.11 -2.17 -13.31
CA LYS A 44 -8.84 -3.15 -14.12
C LYS A 44 -7.91 -3.86 -15.12
N GLN A 45 -7.06 -3.09 -15.80
CA GLN A 45 -6.08 -3.65 -16.72
C GLN A 45 -5.04 -4.52 -16.00
N LEU A 46 -4.54 -4.08 -14.85
CA LEU A 46 -3.60 -4.86 -14.04
C LEU A 46 -4.22 -6.21 -13.66
N LEU A 47 -5.41 -6.21 -13.05
CA LEU A 47 -6.14 -7.42 -12.66
C LEU A 47 -6.43 -8.35 -13.84
N LYS A 48 -6.72 -7.80 -15.01
CA LYS A 48 -7.04 -8.58 -16.21
C LYS A 48 -5.81 -9.20 -16.85
N THR A 49 -4.70 -8.45 -16.94
CA THR A 49 -3.55 -8.82 -17.78
C THR A 49 -2.36 -9.35 -16.99
N THR A 50 -2.46 -9.38 -15.67
CA THR A 50 -1.49 -9.98 -14.76
C THR A 50 -2.20 -10.87 -13.76
N ASP A 51 -1.46 -11.74 -13.10
CA ASP A 51 -1.90 -12.41 -11.88
C ASP A 51 -1.43 -11.56 -10.69
N LEU A 52 -2.27 -10.60 -10.28
CA LEU A 52 -2.06 -9.83 -9.04
C LEU A 52 -2.51 -10.68 -7.87
N HIS A 53 -1.57 -11.35 -7.23
CA HIS A 53 -1.89 -12.38 -6.24
C HIS A 53 -1.70 -11.94 -4.79
N THR A 54 -1.00 -10.84 -4.51
CA THR A 54 -0.74 -10.41 -3.12
C THR A 54 -0.57 -8.90 -3.01
N ILE A 55 -1.14 -8.32 -1.97
CA ILE A 55 -0.92 -6.94 -1.55
C ILE A 55 -0.54 -6.94 -0.08
N LEU A 56 0.66 -6.41 0.24
CA LEU A 56 1.13 -6.17 1.59
C LEU A 56 0.92 -4.69 1.93
N ARG A 57 0.11 -4.40 2.94
CA ARG A 57 -0.13 -3.03 3.42
C ARG A 57 0.92 -2.69 4.49
N LEU A 58 1.73 -1.67 4.21
CA LEU A 58 2.81 -1.25 5.08
C LEU A 58 2.35 -0.15 6.05
N PRO A 59 2.86 -0.14 7.30
CA PRO A 59 2.57 0.89 8.27
C PRO A 59 3.22 2.22 7.90
N THR A 60 2.79 3.30 8.55
CA THR A 60 3.47 4.59 8.51
C THR A 60 4.79 4.56 9.28
N GLY A 61 5.64 5.59 9.08
CA GLY A 61 6.88 5.76 9.84
C GLY A 61 8.08 4.94 9.34
N ILE A 62 7.93 4.17 8.25
CA ILE A 62 9.03 3.40 7.63
C ILE A 62 9.76 4.16 6.51
N PHE A 63 9.23 5.32 6.10
CA PHE A 63 9.83 6.21 5.11
C PHE A 63 10.18 7.56 5.72
N TYR A 64 11.06 8.33 5.08
CA TYR A 64 11.42 9.67 5.53
C TYR A 64 10.21 10.61 5.67
N ALA A 65 9.27 10.54 4.75
CA ALA A 65 7.97 11.20 4.88
C ALA A 65 7.08 10.38 5.83
N ASN A 66 7.00 10.79 7.10
CA ASN A 66 6.37 10.03 8.19
C ASN A 66 4.90 9.63 7.93
N GLY A 67 4.14 10.46 7.21
CA GLY A 67 2.72 10.19 6.90
C GLY A 67 2.47 9.30 5.69
N VAL A 68 3.50 8.85 4.97
CA VAL A 68 3.33 8.04 3.76
C VAL A 68 2.81 6.67 4.13
N LYS A 69 1.65 6.33 3.56
CA LYS A 69 1.06 4.99 3.56
C LYS A 69 1.40 4.32 2.23
N ALA A 70 2.08 3.19 2.30
CA ALA A 70 2.48 2.45 1.11
C ALA A 70 2.02 1.00 1.15
N ASN A 71 2.05 0.37 -0.01
CA ASN A 71 1.72 -1.03 -0.19
C ASN A 71 2.74 -1.67 -1.12
N VAL A 72 2.95 -2.98 -0.99
CA VAL A 72 3.70 -3.76 -1.96
C VAL A 72 2.73 -4.62 -2.75
N LEU A 73 2.69 -4.43 -4.06
CA LEU A 73 1.91 -5.25 -4.98
C LEU A 73 2.80 -6.32 -5.59
N PHE A 74 2.40 -7.58 -5.44
CA PHE A 74 3.10 -8.75 -6.02
C PHE A 74 2.26 -9.31 -7.15
N PHE A 75 2.82 -9.33 -8.36
CA PHE A 75 2.10 -9.82 -9.53
C PHE A 75 3.02 -10.46 -10.57
N ASN A 76 2.47 -11.37 -11.35
CA ASN A 76 3.13 -12.02 -12.47
C ASN A 76 2.52 -11.50 -13.77
N ASN A 77 3.37 -11.09 -14.71
CA ASN A 77 2.88 -10.71 -16.03
C ASN A 77 2.41 -11.95 -16.80
N LYS A 78 1.29 -11.80 -17.53
CA LYS A 78 0.66 -12.94 -18.21
C LYS A 78 0.43 -12.63 -19.70
N PRO A 79 0.31 -13.67 -20.54
CA PRO A 79 0.00 -13.48 -21.95
C PRO A 79 -1.42 -12.90 -22.12
N ALA A 80 -1.70 -12.35 -23.29
CA ALA A 80 -3.03 -11.84 -23.62
C ALA A 80 -4.09 -12.94 -23.47
N SER A 81 -5.20 -12.61 -22.79
CA SER A 81 -6.32 -13.50 -22.55
C SER A 81 -7.66 -12.76 -22.65
N LYS A 82 -8.73 -13.47 -23.01
CA LYS A 82 -10.10 -12.96 -22.94
C LYS A 82 -10.57 -12.83 -21.49
N GLU A 83 -10.18 -13.78 -20.64
CA GLU A 83 -10.50 -13.78 -19.22
C GLU A 83 -9.41 -13.10 -18.40
N ALA A 84 -9.79 -12.61 -17.23
CA ALA A 84 -8.84 -12.07 -16.26
C ALA A 84 -7.94 -13.19 -15.69
N TRP A 85 -6.66 -12.89 -15.57
CA TRP A 85 -5.67 -13.79 -14.98
C TRP A 85 -5.75 -13.81 -13.46
N THR A 86 -5.91 -12.64 -12.84
CA THR A 86 -6.17 -12.56 -11.40
C THR A 86 -7.48 -13.26 -11.08
N LYS A 87 -7.46 -14.25 -10.23
CA LYS A 87 -8.67 -14.96 -9.75
C LYS A 87 -9.02 -14.55 -8.33
N GLU A 88 -8.03 -14.35 -7.50
CA GLU A 88 -8.16 -13.87 -6.13
C GLU A 88 -6.92 -13.03 -5.76
N VAL A 89 -7.11 -12.04 -4.90
CA VAL A 89 -6.01 -11.23 -4.35
C VAL A 89 -5.97 -11.44 -2.84
N TRP A 90 -4.78 -11.76 -2.35
CA TRP A 90 -4.49 -11.92 -0.94
C TRP A 90 -3.97 -10.62 -0.37
N PHE A 91 -4.51 -10.20 0.76
CA PHE A 91 -4.12 -9.00 1.47
C PHE A 91 -3.50 -9.36 2.81
N TYR A 92 -2.37 -8.75 3.11
CA TYR A 92 -1.78 -8.77 4.44
C TYR A 92 -1.81 -7.37 5.03
N ASP A 93 -2.58 -7.19 6.09
CA ASP A 93 -2.64 -5.92 6.82
C ASP A 93 -1.53 -5.87 7.88
N TYR A 94 -0.36 -5.37 7.50
CA TYR A 94 0.72 -5.05 8.44
C TYR A 94 0.64 -3.60 8.94
N ARG A 95 -0.41 -2.87 8.59
CA ARG A 95 -0.56 -1.44 8.89
C ARG A 95 -1.35 -1.19 10.17
N THR A 96 -2.52 -1.80 10.30
CA THR A 96 -3.45 -1.49 11.38
C THR A 96 -2.87 -1.86 12.73
N ASN A 97 -2.86 -0.92 13.68
CA ASN A 97 -2.28 -1.05 15.01
C ASN A 97 -0.76 -1.33 15.03
N VAL A 98 -0.04 -0.94 13.97
CA VAL A 98 1.42 -1.10 13.90
C VAL A 98 2.05 0.27 13.62
N HIS A 99 3.00 0.67 14.47
CA HIS A 99 3.74 1.92 14.33
C HIS A 99 5.23 1.64 14.27
N HIS A 100 5.87 2.22 13.27
CA HIS A 100 7.32 2.24 13.13
C HIS A 100 7.85 3.66 13.13
N THR A 101 9.13 3.81 13.39
CA THR A 101 9.88 5.04 13.25
C THR A 101 11.25 4.71 12.70
N LEU A 102 11.80 5.57 11.84
CA LEU A 102 13.10 5.34 11.19
C LEU A 102 14.27 5.10 12.16
N LYS A 103 14.23 5.73 13.33
CA LYS A 103 15.36 5.71 14.28
C LYS A 103 15.11 4.82 15.50
N LYS A 104 13.94 4.96 16.15
CA LYS A 104 13.67 4.28 17.43
C LYS A 104 13.10 2.87 17.26
N LYS A 105 12.29 2.65 16.22
CA LYS A 105 11.66 1.35 15.93
C LYS A 105 11.62 1.12 14.40
N PRO A 106 12.77 0.92 13.75
CA PRO A 106 12.81 0.67 12.31
C PRO A 106 12.12 -0.65 11.97
N LEU A 107 11.59 -0.73 10.74
CA LEU A 107 11.11 -2.00 10.20
C LEU A 107 12.27 -2.97 10.02
N THR A 108 12.12 -4.20 10.50
CA THR A 108 13.12 -5.26 10.42
C THR A 108 12.54 -6.51 9.76
N GLU A 109 13.39 -7.45 9.37
CA GLU A 109 12.95 -8.72 8.80
C GLU A 109 12.05 -9.51 9.77
N SER A 110 12.37 -9.47 11.07
CA SER A 110 11.58 -10.16 12.10
C SER A 110 10.13 -9.68 12.17
N ASP A 111 9.87 -8.44 11.81
CA ASP A 111 8.52 -7.85 11.77
C ASP A 111 7.66 -8.42 10.64
N LEU A 112 8.29 -8.99 9.61
CA LEU A 112 7.62 -9.55 8.42
C LEU A 112 7.55 -11.09 8.42
N LEU A 113 8.03 -11.78 9.47
CA LEU A 113 8.06 -13.24 9.51
C LEU A 113 6.66 -13.86 9.35
N ASP A 114 5.65 -13.30 10.01
CA ASP A 114 4.26 -13.77 9.87
C ASP A 114 3.73 -13.56 8.44
N PHE A 115 4.06 -12.43 7.81
CA PHE A 115 3.75 -12.22 6.39
C PHE A 115 4.43 -13.26 5.50
N ILE A 116 5.71 -13.54 5.73
CA ILE A 116 6.50 -14.51 4.94
C ILE A 116 5.88 -15.90 5.06
N GLU A 117 5.47 -16.30 6.26
CA GLU A 117 4.78 -17.57 6.50
C GLU A 117 3.43 -17.63 5.76
N CYS A 118 2.60 -16.60 5.91
CA CYS A 118 1.31 -16.47 5.20
C CYS A 118 1.51 -16.44 3.68
N TYR A 119 2.53 -15.72 3.19
CA TYR A 119 2.83 -15.62 1.76
C TYR A 119 3.15 -16.97 1.13
N ASN A 120 3.79 -17.88 1.87
CA ASN A 120 4.08 -19.26 1.46
C ASN A 120 4.65 -19.34 0.03
N ALA A 121 5.81 -18.74 -0.19
CA ALA A 121 6.46 -18.66 -1.51
C ALA A 121 6.66 -20.05 -2.17
N SER A 122 6.86 -21.11 -1.37
CA SER A 122 7.04 -22.47 -1.88
C SER A 122 5.77 -23.04 -2.51
N ASN A 123 4.57 -22.59 -2.09
CA ASN A 123 3.31 -23.01 -2.66
C ASN A 123 2.18 -22.02 -2.40
N ILE A 124 2.05 -21.04 -3.30
CA ILE A 124 1.03 -19.99 -3.21
C ILE A 124 -0.41 -20.52 -3.26
N TYR A 125 -0.63 -21.73 -3.77
CA TYR A 125 -1.97 -22.35 -3.85
C TYR A 125 -2.40 -23.02 -2.54
N LYS A 126 -1.50 -23.18 -1.58
CA LYS A 126 -1.79 -23.75 -0.24
C LYS A 126 -1.92 -22.70 0.85
N ARG A 127 -2.07 -21.43 0.48
CA ARG A 127 -2.32 -20.33 1.42
C ARG A 127 -3.65 -20.53 2.15
N LYS A 128 -3.69 -20.13 3.42
CA LYS A 128 -4.90 -20.16 4.25
C LYS A 128 -5.07 -18.81 4.91
N GLU A 129 -6.31 -18.35 4.96
CA GLU A 129 -6.63 -17.13 5.68
C GLU A 129 -6.34 -17.29 7.17
N THR A 130 -5.81 -16.23 7.80
CA THR A 130 -5.73 -16.13 9.26
C THR A 130 -6.93 -15.39 9.84
N TRP A 131 -7.63 -14.63 9.01
CA TRP A 131 -8.88 -13.97 9.38
C TRP A 131 -10.05 -14.96 9.35
N SER A 132 -10.89 -14.91 10.37
CA SER A 132 -12.20 -15.58 10.42
C SER A 132 -13.13 -14.79 11.36
N GLU A 133 -14.40 -15.18 11.45
CA GLU A 133 -15.32 -14.58 12.41
C GLU A 133 -14.89 -14.84 13.87
N GLU A 134 -14.22 -15.98 14.13
CA GLU A 134 -13.64 -16.32 15.43
C GLU A 134 -12.28 -15.64 15.67
N ASN A 135 -11.58 -15.21 14.60
CA ASN A 135 -10.31 -14.49 14.65
C ASN A 135 -10.37 -13.20 13.82
N PRO A 136 -11.11 -12.18 14.27
CA PRO A 136 -11.28 -10.92 13.53
C PRO A 136 -10.00 -10.09 13.41
N ASP A 137 -8.99 -10.36 14.22
CA ASP A 137 -7.68 -9.70 14.19
C ASP A 137 -6.68 -10.37 13.23
N GLY A 138 -7.08 -11.46 12.58
CA GLY A 138 -6.28 -12.15 11.57
C GLY A 138 -5.91 -11.19 10.42
N ARG A 139 -4.61 -11.11 10.12
CA ARG A 139 -4.04 -10.11 9.20
C ARG A 139 -3.98 -10.55 7.74
N TRP A 140 -4.27 -11.82 7.45
CA TRP A 140 -4.20 -12.42 6.12
C TRP A 140 -5.58 -12.82 5.63
N ARG A 141 -6.06 -12.20 4.55
CA ARG A 141 -7.40 -12.41 3.99
C ARG A 141 -7.37 -12.31 2.48
N LYS A 142 -8.23 -13.07 1.79
CA LYS A 142 -8.37 -13.01 0.35
C LYS A 142 -9.72 -12.43 -0.09
N TYR A 143 -9.71 -11.91 -1.31
CA TYR A 143 -10.90 -11.44 -2.01
C TYR A 143 -10.86 -11.95 -3.45
N SER A 144 -11.97 -12.43 -3.95
CA SER A 144 -12.10 -12.88 -5.33
C SER A 144 -12.02 -11.69 -6.32
N TYR A 145 -11.68 -11.99 -7.55
CA TYR A 145 -11.70 -11.01 -8.64
C TYR A 145 -13.07 -10.30 -8.74
N ASP A 146 -14.18 -11.07 -8.67
CA ASP A 146 -15.53 -10.53 -8.80
C ASP A 146 -15.90 -9.58 -7.64
N GLU A 147 -15.51 -9.91 -6.41
CA GLU A 147 -15.67 -9.02 -5.26
C GLU A 147 -14.91 -7.70 -5.45
N ILE A 148 -13.70 -7.75 -5.97
CA ILE A 148 -12.88 -6.55 -6.19
C ILE A 148 -13.45 -5.68 -7.31
N ILE A 149 -13.85 -6.28 -8.43
CA ILE A 149 -14.44 -5.55 -9.57
C ILE A 149 -15.78 -4.90 -9.20
N ALA A 150 -16.55 -5.51 -8.32
CA ALA A 150 -17.82 -4.96 -7.84
C ALA A 150 -17.66 -3.76 -6.90
N ARG A 151 -16.46 -3.50 -6.39
CA ARG A 151 -16.21 -2.34 -5.50
C ARG A 151 -16.24 -1.03 -6.29
N ASP A 152 -16.65 0.04 -5.61
CA ASP A 152 -16.55 1.40 -6.19
C ASP A 152 -15.13 1.65 -6.70
N LYS A 153 -15.03 2.12 -7.95
CA LYS A 153 -13.76 2.40 -8.65
C LYS A 153 -12.77 1.22 -8.67
N THR A 154 -13.24 -0.01 -8.55
CA THR A 154 -12.37 -1.19 -8.44
C THR A 154 -11.28 -0.99 -7.37
N SER A 155 -11.69 -0.47 -6.22
CA SER A 155 -10.76 -0.12 -5.14
C SER A 155 -10.12 -1.35 -4.53
N LEU A 156 -8.79 -1.33 -4.47
CA LEU A 156 -7.93 -2.29 -3.76
C LEU A 156 -7.57 -1.81 -2.35
N ASP A 157 -8.10 -0.66 -1.92
CA ASP A 157 -7.92 -0.19 -0.55
C ASP A 157 -8.92 -0.89 0.37
N ILE A 158 -8.52 -2.09 0.83
CA ILE A 158 -9.33 -2.99 1.63
C ILE A 158 -8.72 -3.11 3.03
N PHE A 159 -9.54 -2.98 4.05
CA PHE A 159 -9.17 -3.16 5.45
C PHE A 159 -10.34 -3.79 6.21
N TRP A 160 -10.03 -4.59 7.22
CA TRP A 160 -11.01 -5.33 8.05
C TRP A 160 -10.59 -5.40 9.52
N VAL A 161 -9.29 -5.29 9.82
CA VAL A 161 -8.78 -5.26 11.18
C VAL A 161 -9.25 -3.96 11.84
N LYS A 162 -9.81 -4.06 13.05
CA LYS A 162 -10.27 -2.88 13.78
C LYS A 162 -9.10 -2.02 14.21
N ASP A 163 -9.20 -0.73 13.92
CA ASP A 163 -8.26 0.26 14.43
C ASP A 163 -8.55 0.49 15.92
N GLN A 164 -7.64 0.08 16.76
CA GLN A 164 -7.74 0.19 18.22
C GLN A 164 -7.40 1.60 18.70
N SER A 165 -6.77 2.43 17.89
CA SER A 165 -6.41 3.80 18.28
C SER A 165 -7.60 4.68 18.58
N LEU A 166 -8.78 4.34 18.04
CA LEU A 166 -10.03 5.05 18.29
C LEU A 166 -10.81 4.52 19.51
N THR A 167 -10.48 3.34 20.01
CA THR A 167 -11.18 2.72 21.15
C THR A 167 -10.46 2.96 22.47
N ASP A 168 -9.25 3.41 22.43
CA ASP A 168 -8.37 3.51 23.59
C ASP A 168 -8.13 4.98 24.01
N LEU A 169 -9.24 5.73 24.15
CA LEU A 169 -9.20 7.07 24.75
C LEU A 169 -8.65 7.04 26.20
N ASP A 170 -8.72 5.89 26.85
CA ASP A 170 -8.19 5.69 28.20
C ASP A 170 -6.67 5.38 28.22
N ASN A 171 -6.07 5.04 27.06
CA ASN A 171 -4.63 4.76 26.90
C ASN A 171 -3.93 5.73 25.95
N LEU A 172 -4.41 6.96 25.85
CA LEU A 172 -3.64 8.02 25.18
C LEU A 172 -2.26 8.15 25.87
N PRO A 173 -1.16 8.34 25.10
CA PRO A 173 0.11 8.73 25.70
C PRO A 173 -0.06 9.92 26.63
N ASP A 174 0.79 10.05 27.62
CA ASP A 174 0.76 11.23 28.49
C ASP A 174 0.67 12.51 27.65
N PRO A 175 -0.10 13.51 28.08
CA PRO A 175 -0.37 14.70 27.27
C PRO A 175 0.89 15.41 26.75
N ASP A 176 2.00 15.33 27.47
CA ASP A 176 3.29 15.88 27.07
C ASP A 176 3.93 15.06 25.94
N VAL A 177 3.81 13.73 25.96
CA VAL A 177 4.29 12.86 24.88
C VAL A 177 3.47 13.09 23.61
N LEU A 178 2.14 13.16 23.75
CA LEU A 178 1.24 13.44 22.62
C LEU A 178 1.49 14.82 22.03
N ALA A 179 1.73 15.83 22.87
CA ALA A 179 2.06 17.18 22.44
C ALA A 179 3.36 17.24 21.66
N LEU A 180 4.39 16.49 22.09
CA LEU A 180 5.65 16.40 21.36
C LEU A 180 5.49 15.70 20.00
N GLU A 181 4.72 14.63 19.92
CA GLU A 181 4.44 13.96 18.64
C GLU A 181 3.67 14.88 17.67
N ILE A 182 2.71 15.67 18.18
CA ILE A 182 1.99 16.65 17.36
C ILE A 182 2.95 17.75 16.87
N ILE A 183 3.83 18.28 17.73
CA ILE A 183 4.83 19.28 17.36
C ILE A 183 5.75 18.72 16.28
N ASP A 184 6.31 17.53 16.47
CA ASP A 184 7.19 16.89 15.48
C ASP A 184 6.51 16.73 14.11
N ASN A 185 5.23 16.35 14.09
CA ASN A 185 4.45 16.21 12.86
C ASN A 185 4.19 17.58 12.18
N ILE A 186 3.90 18.63 12.95
CA ILE A 186 3.70 19.97 12.43
C ILE A 186 5.02 20.53 11.88
N GLU A 187 6.14 20.35 12.57
CA GLU A 187 7.46 20.78 12.12
C GLU A 187 7.89 20.06 10.84
N ALA A 188 7.64 18.76 10.74
CA ALA A 188 7.90 18.00 9.51
C ALA A 188 7.05 18.51 8.34
N GLY A 189 5.77 18.80 8.57
CA GLY A 189 4.88 19.40 7.58
C GLY A 189 5.36 20.79 7.15
N LEU A 190 5.76 21.62 8.10
CA LEU A 190 6.27 22.96 7.83
C LEU A 190 7.59 22.92 7.03
N ALA A 191 8.47 21.98 7.34
CA ALA A 191 9.73 21.79 6.59
C ALA A 191 9.44 21.46 5.12
N SER A 192 8.48 20.56 4.85
CA SER A 192 8.07 20.21 3.49
C SER A 192 7.49 21.40 2.72
N PHE A 193 6.68 22.24 3.37
CA PHE A 193 6.19 23.46 2.73
C PHE A 193 7.30 24.48 2.45
N ARG A 194 8.28 24.62 3.34
CA ARG A 194 9.43 25.52 3.10
C ARG A 194 10.29 25.06 1.93
N GLU A 195 10.47 23.75 1.77
CA GLU A 195 11.17 23.17 0.61
C GLU A 195 10.46 23.52 -0.70
N ILE A 196 9.14 23.35 -0.74
CA ILE A 196 8.32 23.72 -1.92
C ILE A 196 8.45 25.22 -2.24
N VAL A 197 8.40 26.10 -1.22
CA VAL A 197 8.55 27.55 -1.42
C VAL A 197 9.93 27.87 -1.97
N SER A 198 10.99 27.26 -1.43
CA SER A 198 12.37 27.45 -1.90
C SER A 198 12.53 27.02 -3.36
N GLU A 199 11.95 25.86 -3.75
CA GLU A 199 11.98 25.40 -5.14
C GLU A 199 11.24 26.35 -6.10
N LEU A 200 10.11 26.93 -5.65
CA LEU A 200 9.35 27.89 -6.45
C LEU A 200 10.12 29.20 -6.65
N GLU A 201 10.80 29.69 -5.61
CA GLU A 201 11.65 30.90 -5.68
C GLU A 201 12.85 30.70 -6.61
N GLU A 202 13.49 29.52 -6.59
CA GLU A 202 14.57 29.17 -7.53
C GLU A 202 14.10 29.14 -8.99
N VAL A 203 12.90 28.64 -9.25
CA VAL A 203 12.29 28.61 -10.60
C VAL A 203 11.97 30.01 -11.10
N GLU A 204 11.57 30.94 -10.22
CA GLU A 204 11.33 32.34 -10.60
C GLU A 204 12.64 33.11 -10.89
N MET A 205 13.72 32.82 -10.16
CA MET A 205 15.02 33.45 -10.41
C MET A 205 15.67 32.99 -11.71
N VAL A 206 15.38 31.77 -12.18
CA VAL A 206 15.91 31.27 -13.48
C VAL A 206 15.13 31.81 -14.69
N LYS A 207 13.95 32.38 -14.48
CA LYS A 207 13.11 32.94 -15.56
C LYS A 207 13.29 34.44 -15.81
N ASN A 208 14.07 35.12 -14.97
CA ASN A 208 14.47 36.53 -15.12
C ASN A 208 15.94 36.63 -15.53
#